data_699554bb03210984b858af259b6c58a5
#
_entry.id   699554bb03210984b858af259b6c58a5
#
_cell.length_a   1.000
_cell.length_b   1.000
_cell.length_c   1.000
_cell.angle_alpha   90.00
_cell.angle_beta   90.00
_cell.angle_gamma   90.00
#
_symmetry.space_group_name_H-M   'P 1'
#
loop_
_entity.id
_entity.type
_entity.pdbx_description
1 polymer ?
#
loop_
_entity_poly.entity_id
_entity_poly.type
_entity_poly.pdbx_seq_one_letter_code
_entity_poly.pdbx_strand_id
1 'polypeptide(L)'
;MLNAWIDHQRLAERRRNVEWELGVLFNSAISLRPTFAGGGFDRIYQAYRDSSPAEIVAGVRLNVPGPDRAAKEQHLPRLLLSGEQRINREARAYRTLSAIGISPQLFARGDYFLANRWLPWPRFSDILRQHGRLLWELLPVVLHAVREMHDNDVVHMDLNCGNILIAPNFQSAVIIDFEFAPLRSMIPFDQQRFDFLRLAHNLLKPRRGREAAVKQPQRFVDLFARYVPEAGFGIPDALNLAWFGRVIEHDIIRQGFEDIFGVLDDESKVAA
;
A
#
# COMPACT_ATOMS: atom_id res chain seq x y z
N MET A 1 16.84 2.97 -28.89
CA MET A 1 18.16 3.10 -28.22
C MET A 1 18.38 4.50 -27.66
N LEU A 2 18.14 5.59 -28.40
CA LEU A 2 18.34 6.98 -27.94
C LEU A 2 17.51 7.33 -26.68
N ASN A 3 16.23 7.01 -26.65
CA ASN A 3 15.34 7.28 -25.50
C ASN A 3 15.79 6.55 -24.23
N ALA A 4 16.20 5.29 -24.34
CA ALA A 4 16.70 4.52 -23.20
C ALA A 4 18.01 5.11 -22.63
N TRP A 5 18.87 5.66 -23.48
CA TRP A 5 20.09 6.33 -23.06
C TRP A 5 19.77 7.66 -22.35
N ILE A 6 18.84 8.46 -22.88
CA ILE A 6 18.40 9.72 -22.25
C ILE A 6 17.79 9.46 -20.88
N ASP A 7 16.94 8.45 -20.76
CA ASP A 7 16.32 8.07 -19.48
C ASP A 7 17.37 7.62 -18.46
N HIS A 8 18.39 6.89 -18.91
CA HIS A 8 19.49 6.47 -18.05
C HIS A 8 20.31 7.67 -17.52
N GLN A 9 20.62 8.65 -18.38
CA GLN A 9 21.34 9.87 -17.98
C GLN A 9 20.54 10.70 -16.99
N ARG A 10 19.25 10.91 -17.25
CA ARG A 10 18.33 11.63 -16.33
C ARG A 10 18.23 10.94 -14.96
N LEU A 11 18.17 9.62 -14.95
CA LEU A 11 18.14 8.86 -13.71
C LEU A 11 19.44 9.01 -12.92
N ALA A 12 20.58 8.96 -13.59
CA ALA A 12 21.88 9.14 -12.96
C ALA A 12 22.06 10.56 -12.38
N GLU A 13 21.58 11.58 -13.08
CA GLU A 13 21.57 12.96 -12.60
C GLU A 13 20.67 13.13 -11.36
N ARG A 14 19.42 12.66 -11.43
CA ARG A 14 18.50 12.69 -10.30
C ARG A 14 19.07 11.98 -9.08
N ARG A 15 19.70 10.84 -9.28
CA ARG A 15 20.34 10.10 -8.21
C ARG A 15 21.45 10.91 -7.53
N ARG A 16 22.36 11.55 -8.30
CA ARG A 16 23.41 12.42 -7.74
C ARG A 16 22.84 13.61 -6.95
N ASN A 17 21.79 14.22 -7.47
CA ASN A 17 21.13 15.33 -6.76
C ASN A 17 20.54 14.88 -5.41
N VAL A 18 19.89 13.71 -5.38
CA VAL A 18 19.37 13.14 -4.13
C VAL A 18 20.49 12.77 -3.16
N GLU A 19 21.58 12.17 -3.65
CA GLU A 19 22.77 11.88 -2.82
C GLU A 19 23.33 13.17 -2.19
N TRP A 20 23.36 14.25 -2.92
CA TRP A 20 23.79 15.57 -2.42
C TRP A 20 22.81 16.14 -1.39
N GLU A 21 21.50 16.17 -1.69
CA GLU A 21 20.47 16.70 -0.78
C GLU A 21 20.45 15.92 0.56
N LEU A 22 20.54 14.59 0.49
CA LEU A 22 20.62 13.76 1.69
C LEU A 22 21.97 13.93 2.40
N GLY A 23 23.03 14.20 1.65
CA GLY A 23 24.34 14.52 2.22
C GLY A 23 24.29 15.77 3.09
N VAL A 24 23.60 16.82 2.64
CA VAL A 24 23.35 18.02 3.43
C VAL A 24 22.48 17.72 4.65
N LEU A 25 21.38 16.98 4.46
CA LEU A 25 20.46 16.63 5.54
C LEU A 25 21.12 15.82 6.67
N PHE A 26 21.93 14.83 6.31
CA PHE A 26 22.58 13.93 7.29
C PHE A 26 24.00 14.37 7.68
N ASN A 27 24.45 15.52 7.18
CA ASN A 27 25.80 16.04 7.38
C ASN A 27 26.89 14.97 7.13
N SER A 28 26.79 14.27 6.01
CA SER A 28 27.70 13.16 5.64
C SER A 28 27.58 12.87 4.15
N ALA A 29 28.64 12.38 3.52
CA ALA A 29 28.55 11.83 2.17
C ALA A 29 27.63 10.61 2.16
N ILE A 30 26.71 10.60 1.17
CA ILE A 30 25.66 9.57 1.03
C ILE A 30 25.78 8.92 -0.34
N SER A 31 25.69 7.60 -0.37
CA SER A 31 25.57 6.78 -1.58
C SER A 31 24.22 6.08 -1.64
N LEU A 32 23.59 6.07 -2.81
CA LEU A 32 22.36 5.33 -3.07
C LEU A 32 22.66 3.97 -3.69
N ARG A 33 22.16 2.88 -3.10
CA ARG A 33 22.23 1.51 -3.64
C ARG A 33 20.83 1.04 -4.00
N PRO A 34 20.60 0.52 -5.23
CA PRO A 34 19.29 0.06 -5.65
C PRO A 34 18.87 -1.16 -4.82
N THR A 35 17.58 -1.23 -4.48
CA THR A 35 16.99 -2.44 -3.91
C THR A 35 16.42 -3.32 -5.02
N PHE A 36 16.29 -4.63 -4.76
CA PHE A 36 15.60 -5.57 -5.66
C PHE A 36 14.07 -5.49 -5.57
N ALA A 37 13.53 -4.53 -4.84
CA ALA A 37 12.10 -4.26 -4.80
C ALA A 37 11.67 -3.74 -6.19
N GLY A 38 11.29 -4.65 -7.07
CA GLY A 38 11.06 -4.35 -8.47
C GLY A 38 9.60 -4.43 -8.87
N GLY A 39 9.28 -3.78 -10.00
CA GLY A 39 7.99 -3.87 -10.68
C GLY A 39 7.08 -2.65 -10.55
N GLY A 40 7.38 -1.71 -9.66
CA GLY A 40 6.66 -0.44 -9.54
C GLY A 40 7.06 0.61 -10.59
N PHE A 41 6.38 1.75 -10.55
CA PHE A 41 6.66 2.90 -11.44
C PHE A 41 7.96 3.63 -11.06
N ASP A 42 8.39 3.49 -9.82
CA ASP A 42 9.52 4.19 -9.24
C ASP A 42 10.68 3.25 -8.91
N ARG A 43 11.87 3.81 -8.72
CA ARG A 43 13.04 3.06 -8.26
C ARG A 43 13.20 3.27 -6.77
N ILE A 44 13.45 2.17 -6.05
CA ILE A 44 13.68 2.19 -4.62
C ILE A 44 15.17 1.98 -4.35
N TYR A 45 15.73 2.84 -3.51
CA TYR A 45 17.13 2.80 -3.09
C TYR A 45 17.22 2.76 -1.56
N GLN A 46 18.32 2.23 -1.09
CA GLN A 46 18.80 2.43 0.27
C GLN A 46 19.90 3.50 0.23
N ALA A 47 19.81 4.49 1.09
CA ALA A 47 20.83 5.51 1.29
C ALA A 47 21.80 5.07 2.39
N TYR A 48 23.07 5.04 2.07
CA TYR A 48 24.15 4.63 2.97
C TYR A 48 25.04 5.81 3.27
N ARG A 49 25.53 5.87 4.52
CA ARG A 49 26.57 6.79 4.90
C ARG A 49 27.93 6.26 4.42
N ASP A 50 28.70 7.03 3.65
CA ASP A 50 29.96 6.55 3.08
C ASP A 50 31.01 6.25 4.17
N SER A 51 30.98 7.00 5.29
CA SER A 51 31.83 6.74 6.47
C SER A 51 31.44 5.47 7.24
N SER A 52 30.22 4.94 7.02
CA SER A 52 29.72 3.71 7.64
C SER A 52 28.88 2.91 6.62
N PRO A 53 29.52 2.19 5.68
CA PRO A 53 28.84 1.56 4.54
C PRO A 53 27.84 0.45 4.90
N ALA A 54 27.77 0.05 6.16
CA ALA A 54 26.78 -0.88 6.69
C ALA A 54 25.54 -0.16 7.25
N GLU A 55 25.60 1.17 7.47
CA GLU A 55 24.52 1.95 8.03
C GLU A 55 23.59 2.47 6.93
N ILE A 56 22.34 1.98 6.91
CA ILE A 56 21.28 2.51 6.07
C ILE A 56 20.62 3.68 6.82
N VAL A 57 20.79 4.89 6.30
CA VAL A 57 20.25 6.10 6.91
C VAL A 57 18.84 6.45 6.42
N ALA A 58 18.49 6.03 5.19
CA ALA A 58 17.15 6.25 4.64
C ALA A 58 16.77 5.21 3.56
N GLY A 59 15.47 5.03 3.37
CA GLY A 59 14.89 4.52 2.13
C GLY A 59 14.56 5.68 1.21
N VAL A 60 14.82 5.52 -0.08
CA VAL A 60 14.57 6.56 -1.08
C VAL A 60 13.72 5.98 -2.20
N ARG A 61 12.58 6.61 -2.47
CA ARG A 61 11.79 6.41 -3.68
C ARG A 61 12.19 7.50 -4.68
N LEU A 62 12.59 7.09 -5.88
CA LEU A 62 12.97 7.96 -6.96
C LEU A 62 12.05 7.76 -8.15
N ASN A 63 11.32 8.78 -8.53
CA ASN A 63 10.47 8.74 -9.71
C ASN A 63 11.34 8.68 -10.97
N VAL A 64 11.04 7.71 -11.82
CA VAL A 64 11.68 7.52 -13.11
C VAL A 64 10.67 7.88 -14.20
N PRO A 65 10.98 8.83 -15.08
CA PRO A 65 10.17 9.08 -16.25
C PRO A 65 10.10 7.80 -17.08
N GLY A 66 8.92 7.36 -17.44
CA GLY A 66 8.72 6.17 -18.24
C GLY A 66 7.32 6.16 -18.87
N PRO A 67 7.09 5.29 -19.86
CA PRO A 67 5.78 5.21 -20.49
C PRO A 67 4.71 4.87 -19.44
N ASP A 68 3.58 5.53 -19.58
CA ASP A 68 2.42 5.37 -18.71
C ASP A 68 1.96 3.91 -18.69
N ARG A 69 2.14 3.22 -17.57
CA ARG A 69 1.68 1.83 -17.39
C ARG A 69 0.20 1.75 -16.95
N ALA A 70 -0.51 2.89 -17.00
CA ALA A 70 -1.86 3.08 -16.49
C ALA A 70 -2.92 2.13 -17.04
N ALA A 71 -2.66 1.43 -18.15
CA ALA A 71 -3.71 0.73 -18.89
C ALA A 71 -4.24 -0.57 -18.25
N LYS A 72 -3.56 -1.15 -17.24
CA LYS A 72 -3.90 -2.53 -16.81
C LYS A 72 -4.99 -2.67 -15.75
N GLU A 73 -5.37 -1.60 -15.05
CA GLU A 73 -6.34 -1.69 -13.94
C GLU A 73 -7.36 -0.54 -13.96
N GLN A 74 -7.79 -0.10 -15.14
CA GLN A 74 -8.75 1.00 -15.33
C GLN A 74 -10.15 0.70 -14.75
N HIS A 75 -10.46 -0.56 -14.45
CA HIS A 75 -11.74 -0.95 -13.87
C HIS A 75 -11.87 -0.67 -12.37
N LEU A 76 -10.76 -0.43 -11.66
CA LEU A 76 -10.81 -0.14 -10.23
C LEU A 76 -11.09 1.36 -9.99
N PRO A 77 -11.83 1.71 -8.92
CA PRO A 77 -12.25 3.08 -8.62
C PRO A 77 -11.09 3.93 -8.04
N ARG A 78 -9.96 3.89 -8.70
CA ARG A 78 -8.74 4.60 -8.28
C ARG A 78 -8.04 5.27 -9.46
N LEU A 79 -7.35 6.36 -9.17
CA LEU A 79 -6.56 7.12 -10.13
C LEU A 79 -5.08 6.80 -9.98
N LEU A 80 -4.43 6.47 -11.09
CA LEU A 80 -2.99 6.50 -11.17
C LEU A 80 -2.55 7.97 -11.32
N LEU A 81 -1.74 8.41 -10.40
CA LEU A 81 -1.21 9.76 -10.35
C LEU A 81 0.07 9.89 -11.19
N SER A 82 0.38 11.10 -11.65
CA SER A 82 1.70 11.42 -12.22
C SER A 82 2.82 11.18 -11.18
N GLY A 83 4.07 11.09 -11.64
CA GLY A 83 5.20 10.82 -10.74
C GLY A 83 5.31 11.83 -9.59
N GLU A 84 5.19 13.12 -9.88
CA GLU A 84 5.21 14.18 -8.87
C GLU A 84 4.01 14.08 -7.92
N GLN A 85 2.82 13.83 -8.45
CA GLN A 85 1.62 13.68 -7.64
C GLN A 85 1.71 12.47 -6.70
N ARG A 86 2.31 11.34 -7.13
CA ARG A 86 2.57 10.18 -6.27
C ARG A 86 3.49 10.53 -5.11
N ILE A 87 4.64 11.16 -5.40
CA ILE A 87 5.59 11.64 -4.39
C ILE A 87 4.91 12.56 -3.38
N ASN A 88 4.12 13.52 -3.86
CA ASN A 88 3.39 14.46 -3.02
C ASN A 88 2.36 13.77 -2.13
N ARG A 89 1.60 12.84 -2.67
CA ARG A 89 0.59 12.08 -1.94
C ARG A 89 1.23 11.22 -0.85
N GLU A 90 2.26 10.45 -1.19
CA GLU A 90 2.95 9.60 -0.23
C GLU A 90 3.63 10.42 0.88
N ALA A 91 4.27 11.53 0.52
CA ALA A 91 4.87 12.43 1.51
C ALA A 91 3.83 13.02 2.48
N ARG A 92 2.62 13.34 1.99
CA ARG A 92 1.52 13.81 2.84
C ARG A 92 1.06 12.70 3.79
N ALA A 93 0.83 11.49 3.27
CA ALA A 93 0.46 10.34 4.09
C ALA A 93 1.51 10.06 5.18
N TYR A 94 2.80 10.07 4.83
CA TYR A 94 3.87 9.84 5.80
C TYR A 94 3.96 10.93 6.87
N ARG A 95 3.74 12.22 6.54
CA ARG A 95 3.71 13.29 7.54
C ARG A 95 2.59 13.07 8.57
N THR A 96 1.41 12.69 8.10
CA THR A 96 0.26 12.46 8.98
C THR A 96 0.45 11.20 9.82
N LEU A 97 0.80 10.08 9.21
CA LEU A 97 0.77 8.76 9.84
C LEU A 97 2.02 8.42 10.65
N SER A 98 3.17 9.05 10.36
CA SER A 98 4.40 8.79 11.13
C SER A 98 4.32 9.30 12.57
N ALA A 99 3.52 10.33 12.82
CA ALA A 99 3.29 10.85 14.18
C ALA A 99 2.61 9.84 15.11
N ILE A 100 1.81 8.93 14.53
CA ILE A 100 1.12 7.84 15.25
C ILE A 100 1.75 6.46 15.01
N GLY A 101 2.90 6.40 14.33
CA GLY A 101 3.65 5.15 14.11
C GLY A 101 3.11 4.22 13.03
N ILE A 102 2.17 4.68 12.19
CA ILE A 102 1.51 3.88 11.14
C ILE A 102 2.24 3.97 9.78
N SER A 103 3.20 4.84 9.63
CA SER A 103 4.05 4.92 8.44
C SER A 103 5.50 5.20 8.80
N PRO A 104 6.47 5.01 7.88
CA PRO A 104 7.84 5.44 8.09
C PRO A 104 7.91 6.95 8.29
N GLN A 105 8.83 7.41 9.12
CA GLN A 105 9.13 8.83 9.27
C GLN A 105 9.64 9.41 7.95
N LEU A 106 9.03 10.49 7.48
CA LEU A 106 9.51 11.24 6.32
C LEU A 106 10.73 12.09 6.74
N PHE A 107 11.82 12.01 5.98
CA PHE A 107 13.03 12.82 6.17
C PHE A 107 13.10 13.98 5.17
N ALA A 108 12.88 13.69 3.90
CA ALA A 108 12.94 14.69 2.83
C ALA A 108 11.97 14.38 1.70
N ARG A 109 11.58 15.41 0.97
CA ARG A 109 10.81 15.32 -0.26
C ARG A 109 11.30 16.38 -1.24
N GLY A 110 11.66 15.95 -2.44
CA GLY A 110 11.89 16.79 -3.62
C GLY A 110 10.78 16.62 -4.66
N ASP A 111 10.96 17.18 -5.85
CA ASP A 111 9.98 17.11 -6.95
C ASP A 111 9.83 15.70 -7.53
N TYR A 112 10.89 14.90 -7.45
CA TYR A 112 10.96 13.57 -8.05
C TYR A 112 11.43 12.49 -7.10
N PHE A 113 11.58 12.80 -5.81
CA PHE A 113 11.96 11.80 -4.81
C PHE A 113 11.29 12.02 -3.46
N LEU A 114 11.31 10.95 -2.67
CA LEU A 114 10.92 10.92 -1.27
C LEU A 114 11.95 10.11 -0.51
N ALA A 115 12.42 10.61 0.64
CA ALA A 115 13.29 9.90 1.56
C ALA A 115 12.62 9.73 2.92
N ASN A 116 12.64 8.51 3.43
CA ASN A 116 12.00 8.14 4.69
C ASN A 116 12.89 7.20 5.50
N ARG A 117 12.56 7.01 6.79
CA ARG A 117 13.23 6.01 7.62
C ARG A 117 13.16 4.64 6.97
N TRP A 118 14.31 4.02 6.73
CA TRP A 118 14.37 2.63 6.30
C TRP A 118 13.98 1.71 7.45
N LEU A 119 12.97 0.84 7.20
CA LEU A 119 12.53 -0.17 8.14
C LEU A 119 12.89 -1.56 7.58
N PRO A 120 13.85 -2.28 8.18
CA PRO A 120 14.24 -3.62 7.74
C PRO A 120 13.23 -4.68 8.22
N TRP A 121 11.94 -4.34 8.17
CA TRP A 121 10.86 -5.19 8.63
C TRP A 121 10.33 -6.07 7.50
N PRO A 122 9.94 -7.32 7.79
CA PRO A 122 9.33 -8.18 6.79
C PRO A 122 7.97 -7.64 6.34
N ARG A 123 7.65 -7.87 5.08
CA ARG A 123 6.30 -7.61 4.57
C ARG A 123 5.34 -8.65 5.12
N PHE A 124 4.12 -8.25 5.41
CA PHE A 124 3.05 -9.15 5.83
C PHE A 124 2.85 -10.29 4.83
N SER A 125 2.93 -10.00 3.52
CA SER A 125 2.89 -11.03 2.47
C SER A 125 3.99 -12.09 2.59
N ASP A 126 5.19 -11.71 3.04
CA ASP A 126 6.32 -12.64 3.12
C ASP A 126 6.21 -13.54 4.35
N ILE A 127 5.73 -12.98 5.46
CA ILE A 127 5.42 -13.74 6.67
C ILE A 127 4.34 -14.79 6.38
N LEU A 128 3.22 -14.38 5.76
CA LEU A 128 2.12 -15.30 5.47
C LEU A 128 2.51 -16.40 4.47
N ARG A 129 3.42 -16.11 3.54
CA ARG A 129 3.93 -17.10 2.58
C ARG A 129 4.71 -18.21 3.29
N GLN A 130 5.45 -17.86 4.32
CA GLN A 130 6.26 -18.80 5.10
C GLN A 130 5.46 -19.45 6.23
N HIS A 131 4.57 -18.68 6.85
CA HIS A 131 3.88 -19.05 8.08
C HIS A 131 2.41 -18.63 8.04
N GLY A 132 1.61 -19.23 7.15
CA GLY A 132 0.20 -18.86 6.93
C GLY A 132 -0.67 -18.90 8.20
N ARG A 133 -0.29 -19.71 9.21
CA ARG A 133 -0.98 -19.79 10.52
C ARG A 133 -0.91 -18.48 11.30
N LEU A 134 0.10 -17.65 11.07
CA LEU A 134 0.25 -16.33 11.72
C LEU A 134 -0.80 -15.31 11.24
N LEU A 135 -1.64 -15.66 10.27
CA LEU A 135 -2.77 -14.81 9.86
C LEU A 135 -3.59 -14.35 11.07
N TRP A 136 -3.92 -15.26 11.97
CA TRP A 136 -4.82 -14.98 13.09
C TRP A 136 -4.22 -14.12 14.19
N GLU A 137 -2.90 -14.10 14.28
CA GLU A 137 -2.16 -13.25 15.21
C GLU A 137 -1.94 -11.86 14.63
N LEU A 138 -1.59 -11.78 13.34
CA LEU A 138 -1.19 -10.55 12.69
C LEU A 138 -2.35 -9.74 12.09
N LEU A 139 -3.43 -10.41 11.67
CA LEU A 139 -4.55 -9.72 11.04
C LEU A 139 -5.19 -8.66 11.94
N PRO A 140 -5.42 -8.87 13.25
CA PRO A 140 -5.90 -7.81 14.13
C PRO A 140 -4.95 -6.60 14.20
N VAL A 141 -3.64 -6.82 14.23
CA VAL A 141 -2.62 -5.75 14.24
C VAL A 141 -2.68 -4.93 12.95
N VAL A 142 -2.82 -5.62 11.82
CA VAL A 142 -2.94 -4.98 10.50
C VAL A 142 -4.24 -4.19 10.38
N LEU A 143 -5.37 -4.78 10.77
CA LEU A 143 -6.68 -4.12 10.69
C LEU A 143 -6.75 -2.90 11.60
N HIS A 144 -6.12 -2.96 12.78
CA HIS A 144 -5.98 -1.80 13.66
C HIS A 144 -5.18 -0.67 12.98
N ALA A 145 -4.03 -0.99 12.39
CA ALA A 145 -3.23 0.00 11.66
C ALA A 145 -4.00 0.63 10.48
N VAL A 146 -4.81 -0.15 9.77
CA VAL A 146 -5.69 0.35 8.69
C VAL A 146 -6.77 1.28 9.27
N ARG A 147 -7.38 0.93 10.40
CA ARG A 147 -8.37 1.77 11.06
C ARG A 147 -7.76 3.10 11.52
N GLU A 148 -6.61 3.08 12.19
CA GLU A 148 -5.87 4.28 12.59
C GLU A 148 -5.51 5.16 11.38
N MET A 149 -5.13 4.57 10.25
CA MET A 149 -4.90 5.29 9.00
C MET A 149 -6.16 6.04 8.55
N HIS A 150 -7.31 5.37 8.56
CA HIS A 150 -8.59 5.95 8.15
C HIS A 150 -9.09 7.01 9.13
N ASP A 151 -8.90 6.83 10.45
CA ASP A 151 -9.28 7.79 11.48
C ASP A 151 -8.44 9.09 11.41
N ASN A 152 -7.33 9.07 10.65
CA ASN A 152 -6.52 10.23 10.31
C ASN A 152 -6.73 10.74 8.87
N ASP A 153 -7.88 10.45 8.27
CA ASP A 153 -8.29 10.91 6.92
C ASP A 153 -7.33 10.50 5.79
N VAL A 154 -6.61 9.40 5.97
CA VAL A 154 -5.74 8.84 4.95
C VAL A 154 -6.33 7.54 4.43
N VAL A 155 -6.40 7.41 3.09
CA VAL A 155 -6.78 6.17 2.40
C VAL A 155 -5.67 5.74 1.45
N HIS A 156 -5.53 4.44 1.25
CA HIS A 156 -4.41 3.86 0.50
C HIS A 156 -4.73 3.66 -0.99
N MET A 157 -5.90 3.16 -1.30
CA MET A 157 -6.41 2.82 -2.65
C MET A 157 -5.68 1.68 -3.38
N ASP A 158 -4.63 1.10 -2.80
CA ASP A 158 -3.99 -0.16 -3.23
C ASP A 158 -3.51 -0.99 -2.04
N LEU A 159 -4.30 -1.04 -0.97
CA LEU A 159 -3.92 -1.75 0.24
C LEU A 159 -3.81 -3.26 -0.03
N ASN A 160 -2.59 -3.75 0.07
CA ASN A 160 -2.28 -5.17 -0.12
C ASN A 160 -1.20 -5.61 0.88
N CYS A 161 -1.09 -6.92 1.10
CA CYS A 161 -0.14 -7.47 2.08
C CYS A 161 1.34 -7.14 1.78
N GLY A 162 1.68 -6.75 0.56
CA GLY A 162 3.03 -6.32 0.19
C GLY A 162 3.36 -4.90 0.61
N ASN A 163 2.33 -4.08 0.88
CA ASN A 163 2.44 -2.69 1.29
C ASN A 163 2.33 -2.51 2.81
N ILE A 164 2.39 -3.62 3.56
CA ILE A 164 2.32 -3.62 5.02
C ILE A 164 3.58 -4.29 5.57
N LEU A 165 4.31 -3.57 6.40
CA LEU A 165 5.48 -4.07 7.11
C LEU A 165 5.07 -4.42 8.55
N ILE A 166 5.55 -5.55 9.06
CA ILE A 166 5.27 -6.01 10.42
C ILE A 166 6.51 -5.84 11.27
N ALA A 167 6.36 -5.18 12.42
CA ALA A 167 7.45 -5.02 13.37
C ALA A 167 7.96 -6.38 13.88
N PRO A 168 9.26 -6.51 14.23
CA PRO A 168 9.84 -7.78 14.68
C PRO A 168 9.17 -8.40 15.91
N ASN A 169 8.53 -7.58 16.74
CA ASN A 169 7.79 -8.03 17.94
C ASN A 169 6.33 -8.42 17.63
N PHE A 170 5.87 -8.30 16.38
CA PHE A 170 4.49 -8.56 15.92
C PHE A 170 3.39 -7.70 16.57
N GLN A 171 3.76 -6.60 17.25
CA GLN A 171 2.80 -5.74 17.97
C GLN A 171 2.35 -4.51 17.17
N SER A 172 3.00 -4.21 16.05
CA SER A 172 2.65 -3.06 15.21
C SER A 172 2.87 -3.35 13.73
N ALA A 173 2.12 -2.66 12.91
CA ALA A 173 2.21 -2.67 11.46
C ALA A 173 2.41 -1.26 10.93
N VAL A 174 3.19 -1.14 9.85
CA VAL A 174 3.45 0.11 9.14
C VAL A 174 3.00 -0.04 7.70
N ILE A 175 2.30 0.97 7.19
CA ILE A 175 1.76 1.01 5.84
C ILE A 175 2.65 1.90 4.97
N ILE A 176 2.96 1.42 3.76
CA ILE A 176 3.85 2.07 2.79
C ILE A 176 3.20 2.12 1.40
N ASP A 177 3.72 2.96 0.50
CA ASP A 177 3.36 2.96 -0.93
C ASP A 177 2.00 3.57 -1.28
N PHE A 178 1.76 4.84 -0.87
CA PHE A 178 0.51 5.59 -1.08
C PHE A 178 0.45 6.26 -2.47
N GLU A 179 0.57 5.50 -3.54
CA GLU A 179 0.71 6.05 -4.90
C GLU A 179 -0.61 6.29 -5.67
N PHE A 180 -1.73 5.71 -5.22
CA PHE A 180 -3.03 5.85 -5.87
C PHE A 180 -3.96 6.81 -5.14
N ALA A 181 -4.75 7.59 -5.87
CA ALA A 181 -5.81 8.41 -5.32
C ALA A 181 -7.20 7.80 -5.59
N PRO A 182 -8.20 8.08 -4.75
CA PRO A 182 -9.59 7.71 -5.04
C PRO A 182 -10.12 8.51 -6.24
N LEU A 183 -11.11 7.96 -6.94
CA LEU A 183 -11.91 8.73 -7.87
C LEU A 183 -12.63 9.87 -7.13
N ARG A 184 -12.82 11.02 -7.79
CA ARG A 184 -13.49 12.18 -7.19
C ARG A 184 -14.94 11.91 -6.79
N SER A 185 -15.58 10.93 -7.45
CA SER A 185 -16.94 10.51 -7.14
C SER A 185 -17.07 9.62 -5.90
N MET A 186 -15.96 9.07 -5.38
CA MET A 186 -16.00 8.23 -4.18
C MET A 186 -16.10 9.06 -2.92
N ILE A 187 -17.14 8.83 -2.14
CA ILE A 187 -17.23 9.42 -0.80
C ILE A 187 -16.18 8.80 0.15
N PRO A 188 -15.75 9.52 1.22
CA PRO A 188 -14.70 9.04 2.13
C PRO A 188 -14.96 7.64 2.69
N PHE A 189 -16.21 7.34 3.00
CA PHE A 189 -16.64 6.05 3.51
C PHE A 189 -16.37 4.90 2.54
N ASP A 190 -16.63 5.06 1.25
CA ASP A 190 -16.38 4.05 0.22
C ASP A 190 -14.88 3.86 -0.03
N GLN A 191 -14.10 4.93 0.11
CA GLN A 191 -12.64 4.85 0.01
C GLN A 191 -12.05 3.96 1.11
N GLN A 192 -12.52 4.10 2.35
CA GLN A 192 -12.11 3.26 3.48
C GLN A 192 -12.51 1.80 3.28
N ARG A 193 -13.76 1.56 2.84
CA ARG A 193 -14.25 0.21 2.53
C ARG A 193 -13.46 -0.45 1.42
N PHE A 194 -13.12 0.30 0.38
CA PHE A 194 -12.29 -0.19 -0.71
C PHE A 194 -10.95 -0.73 -0.21
N ASP A 195 -10.29 -0.04 0.72
CA ASP A 195 -9.04 -0.50 1.29
C ASP A 195 -9.21 -1.83 2.03
N PHE A 196 -10.26 -2.00 2.84
CA PHE A 196 -10.54 -3.27 3.51
C PHE A 196 -10.84 -4.41 2.52
N LEU A 197 -11.65 -4.16 1.49
CA LEU A 197 -11.94 -5.15 0.45
C LEU A 197 -10.69 -5.52 -0.34
N ARG A 198 -9.85 -4.55 -0.66
CA ARG A 198 -8.59 -4.76 -1.36
C ARG A 198 -7.63 -5.63 -0.54
N LEU A 199 -7.55 -5.39 0.77
CA LEU A 199 -6.78 -6.20 1.70
C LEU A 199 -7.34 -7.64 1.79
N ALA A 200 -8.64 -7.80 2.00
CA ALA A 200 -9.29 -9.11 2.06
C ALA A 200 -9.06 -9.92 0.78
N HIS A 201 -9.31 -9.33 -0.39
CA HIS A 201 -9.03 -9.95 -1.67
C HIS A 201 -7.56 -10.39 -1.81
N ASN A 202 -6.63 -9.58 -1.30
CA ASN A 202 -5.20 -9.91 -1.37
C ASN A 202 -4.82 -11.04 -0.41
N LEU A 203 -5.41 -11.11 0.79
CA LEU A 203 -5.23 -12.19 1.75
C LEU A 203 -5.74 -13.54 1.23
N LEU A 204 -6.79 -13.53 0.42
CA LEU A 204 -7.37 -14.73 -0.19
C LEU A 204 -6.60 -15.21 -1.43
N LYS A 205 -5.47 -14.59 -1.80
CA LYS A 205 -4.55 -15.13 -2.80
C LYS A 205 -3.86 -16.38 -2.28
N PRO A 206 -3.55 -17.36 -3.17
CA PRO A 206 -2.72 -18.50 -2.79
C PRO A 206 -1.43 -18.07 -2.07
N ARG A 207 -1.04 -18.83 -1.06
CA ARG A 207 0.16 -18.55 -0.23
C ARG A 207 0.17 -17.19 0.50
N ARG A 208 -1.02 -16.57 0.70
CA ARG A 208 -1.18 -15.26 1.38
C ARG A 208 -2.11 -15.32 2.60
N GLY A 209 -2.43 -16.49 3.10
CA GLY A 209 -3.38 -16.66 4.20
C GLY A 209 -4.70 -17.33 3.79
N ARG A 210 -4.96 -17.54 2.47
CA ARG A 210 -6.18 -18.16 1.95
C ARG A 210 -6.54 -19.44 2.70
N GLU A 211 -5.58 -20.35 2.89
CA GLU A 211 -5.84 -21.64 3.53
C GLU A 211 -6.37 -21.48 4.96
N ALA A 212 -5.79 -20.57 5.74
CA ALA A 212 -6.25 -20.26 7.09
C ALA A 212 -7.64 -19.62 7.08
N ALA A 213 -7.86 -18.62 6.21
CA ALA A 213 -9.13 -17.92 6.07
C ALA A 213 -10.27 -18.85 5.65
N VAL A 214 -10.05 -19.74 4.65
CA VAL A 214 -11.06 -20.66 4.16
C VAL A 214 -11.36 -21.79 5.17
N LYS A 215 -10.40 -22.19 6.01
CA LYS A 215 -10.65 -23.13 7.11
C LYS A 215 -11.50 -22.55 8.24
N GLN A 216 -11.48 -21.24 8.43
CA GLN A 216 -12.24 -20.53 9.47
C GLN A 216 -12.90 -19.27 8.88
N PRO A 217 -13.83 -19.44 7.91
CA PRO A 217 -14.35 -18.31 7.13
C PRO A 217 -15.12 -17.32 7.99
N GLN A 218 -15.91 -17.77 8.95
CA GLN A 218 -16.65 -16.88 9.85
C GLN A 218 -15.70 -16.04 10.70
N ARG A 219 -14.62 -16.63 11.24
CA ARG A 219 -13.62 -15.89 12.00
C ARG A 219 -12.95 -14.79 11.16
N PHE A 220 -12.72 -15.07 9.87
CA PHE A 220 -12.17 -14.09 8.95
C PHE A 220 -13.12 -12.92 8.76
N VAL A 221 -14.40 -13.19 8.52
CA VAL A 221 -15.47 -12.17 8.41
C VAL A 221 -15.60 -11.37 9.68
N ASP A 222 -15.72 -12.02 10.86
CA ASP A 222 -15.89 -11.37 12.15
C ASP A 222 -14.74 -10.42 12.50
N LEU A 223 -13.51 -10.75 12.07
CA LEU A 223 -12.37 -9.85 12.27
C LEU A 223 -12.53 -8.58 11.44
N PHE A 224 -12.90 -8.67 10.18
CA PHE A 224 -13.14 -7.49 9.35
C PHE A 224 -14.32 -6.67 9.88
N ALA A 225 -15.41 -7.29 10.29
CA ALA A 225 -16.60 -6.63 10.83
C ALA A 225 -16.30 -5.69 12.02
N ARG A 226 -15.27 -6.01 12.81
CA ARG A 226 -14.89 -5.18 13.97
C ARG A 226 -14.19 -3.86 13.59
N TYR A 227 -13.61 -3.79 12.39
CA TYR A 227 -12.78 -2.66 11.98
C TYR A 227 -13.37 -1.86 10.82
N VAL A 228 -14.20 -2.49 10.00
CA VAL A 228 -14.88 -1.80 8.90
C VAL A 228 -15.91 -0.83 9.50
N PRO A 229 -15.94 0.43 9.04
CA PRO A 229 -16.96 1.38 9.51
C PRO A 229 -18.36 0.85 9.21
N GLU A 230 -19.30 1.00 10.17
CA GLU A 230 -20.69 0.64 9.95
C GLU A 230 -21.29 1.38 8.75
N ALA A 231 -22.12 0.67 7.98
CA ALA A 231 -22.81 1.25 6.85
C ALA A 231 -23.75 2.37 7.32
N GLY A 232 -23.48 3.61 6.93
CA GLY A 232 -24.53 4.62 6.88
C GLY A 232 -25.61 4.18 5.90
N PHE A 233 -26.86 4.58 6.12
CA PHE A 233 -27.98 4.29 5.23
C PHE A 233 -27.68 4.83 3.82
N GLY A 234 -27.49 3.94 2.86
CA GLY A 234 -27.24 4.25 1.46
C GLY A 234 -26.14 3.34 0.92
N ILE A 235 -26.53 2.44 0.01
CA ILE A 235 -25.58 1.55 -0.68
C ILE A 235 -24.87 2.41 -1.70
N PRO A 236 -23.52 2.48 -1.67
CA PRO A 236 -22.78 3.15 -2.74
C PRO A 236 -22.79 2.31 -4.01
N ASP A 237 -23.26 2.85 -5.11
CA ASP A 237 -23.05 2.30 -6.47
C ASP A 237 -21.56 2.13 -6.84
N ALA A 238 -20.64 2.57 -5.98
CA ALA A 238 -19.22 2.68 -6.26
C ALA A 238 -18.41 1.43 -5.93
N LEU A 239 -18.91 0.48 -5.11
CA LEU A 239 -18.17 -0.71 -4.73
C LEU A 239 -18.85 -1.97 -5.26
N ASN A 240 -18.31 -2.49 -6.36
CA ASN A 240 -18.75 -3.76 -6.92
C ASN A 240 -17.87 -4.90 -6.37
N LEU A 241 -18.44 -5.83 -5.61
CA LEU A 241 -17.74 -7.02 -5.10
C LEU A 241 -17.15 -7.88 -6.21
N ALA A 242 -17.71 -7.85 -7.43
CA ALA A 242 -17.16 -8.56 -8.57
C ALA A 242 -15.70 -8.17 -8.88
N TRP A 243 -15.27 -6.95 -8.52
CA TRP A 243 -13.86 -6.56 -8.62
C TRP A 243 -12.94 -7.34 -7.69
N PHE A 244 -13.52 -7.97 -6.68
CA PHE A 244 -12.81 -8.72 -5.65
C PHE A 244 -13.10 -10.21 -5.74
N GLY A 245 -13.06 -10.79 -6.93
CA GLY A 245 -13.45 -12.16 -7.26
C GLY A 245 -13.07 -13.23 -6.22
N ARG A 246 -11.92 -13.08 -5.52
CA ARG A 246 -11.54 -14.03 -4.47
C ARG A 246 -12.37 -13.93 -3.20
N VAL A 247 -12.99 -12.80 -2.94
CA VAL A 247 -13.92 -12.64 -1.81
C VAL A 247 -15.20 -13.42 -2.09
N ILE A 248 -15.67 -13.38 -3.35
CA ILE A 248 -16.93 -14.02 -3.77
C ILE A 248 -16.78 -15.52 -4.09
N GLU A 249 -15.55 -16.04 -4.21
CA GLU A 249 -15.30 -17.49 -4.47
C GLU A 249 -15.75 -18.42 -3.33
N HIS A 250 -15.99 -17.90 -2.12
CA HIS A 250 -16.33 -18.69 -0.95
C HIS A 250 -17.61 -18.15 -0.29
N ASP A 251 -18.69 -18.94 -0.29
CA ASP A 251 -20.05 -18.47 0.08
C ASP A 251 -20.12 -17.79 1.44
N ILE A 252 -19.53 -18.35 2.51
CA ILE A 252 -19.58 -17.76 3.85
C ILE A 252 -18.83 -16.42 3.87
N ILE A 253 -17.69 -16.33 3.20
CA ILE A 253 -16.93 -15.08 3.13
C ILE A 253 -17.69 -14.06 2.30
N ARG A 254 -18.22 -14.47 1.15
CA ARG A 254 -19.06 -13.62 0.28
C ARG A 254 -20.22 -13.03 1.07
N GLN A 255 -21.07 -13.88 1.65
CA GLN A 255 -22.24 -13.44 2.41
C GLN A 255 -21.85 -12.50 3.56
N GLY A 256 -20.86 -12.86 4.35
CA GLY A 256 -20.40 -12.02 5.46
C GLY A 256 -19.86 -10.66 5.00
N PHE A 257 -19.20 -10.59 3.84
CA PHE A 257 -18.75 -9.32 3.30
C PHE A 257 -19.89 -8.52 2.65
N GLU A 258 -20.89 -9.16 2.05
CA GLU A 258 -22.13 -8.51 1.63
C GLU A 258 -22.82 -7.85 2.82
N ASP A 259 -22.93 -8.55 3.94
CA ASP A 259 -23.53 -8.02 5.17
C ASP A 259 -22.73 -6.82 5.75
N ILE A 260 -21.41 -6.91 5.80
CA ILE A 260 -20.52 -5.85 6.32
C ILE A 260 -20.53 -4.60 5.40
N PHE A 261 -20.51 -4.81 4.10
CA PHE A 261 -20.33 -3.73 3.12
C PHE A 261 -21.65 -3.25 2.52
N GLY A 262 -22.77 -3.94 2.76
CA GLY A 262 -24.09 -3.58 2.24
C GLY A 262 -24.16 -3.64 0.71
N VAL A 263 -23.35 -4.46 0.06
CA VAL A 263 -23.33 -4.63 -1.38
C VAL A 263 -24.30 -5.75 -1.74
N LEU A 264 -25.42 -5.42 -2.32
CA LEU A 264 -26.29 -6.40 -2.96
C LEU A 264 -25.74 -6.68 -4.36
N ASP A 265 -25.50 -7.96 -4.65
CA ASP A 265 -25.29 -8.42 -6.04
C ASP A 265 -26.60 -8.13 -6.83
N ASP A 266 -26.62 -7.06 -7.55
CA ASP A 266 -27.68 -6.82 -8.52
C ASP A 266 -27.31 -7.51 -9.84
N GLU A 267 -27.55 -8.84 -9.90
CA GLU A 267 -27.41 -9.62 -11.14
C GLU A 267 -28.27 -9.04 -12.29
N SER A 268 -29.17 -8.10 -11.99
CA SER A 268 -30.09 -7.50 -12.96
C SER A 268 -29.45 -6.46 -13.88
N LYS A 269 -28.23 -5.95 -13.57
CA LYS A 269 -27.56 -4.90 -14.37
C LYS A 269 -26.55 -5.39 -15.40
N VAL A 270 -26.32 -6.70 -15.53
CA VAL A 270 -25.38 -7.27 -16.53
C VAL A 270 -26.07 -7.56 -17.87
N ALA A 271 -27.38 -7.32 -17.98
CA ALA A 271 -28.18 -7.63 -19.18
C ALA A 271 -28.77 -6.37 -19.87
N ALA A 272 -28.04 -5.27 -19.95
CA ALA A 272 -28.45 -4.12 -20.75
C ALA A 272 -27.27 -3.51 -21.52
#